data_57d0a8bd477f6da09a3e15ed3f65f429
#
_entry.id   57d0a8bd477f6da09a3e15ed3f65f429
#
_cell.length_a   1.000
_cell.length_b   1.000
_cell.length_c   1.000
_cell.angle_alpha   90.00
_cell.angle_beta   90.00
_cell.angle_gamma   90.00
#
_symmetry.space_group_name_H-M   'P 1'
#
loop_
_entity.id
_entity.type
_entity.pdbx_description
1 polymer ?
#
loop_
_entity_poly.entity_id
_entity_poly.type
_entity_poly.pdbx_seq_one_letter_code
_entity_poly.pdbx_strand_id
1 'polypeptide(L)'
;MLRRELTAALADWGAADPDRLEAPVEQALRDCSDEALAIAVARLRETEHDWGFHPHDPVSRRLSRLGHGLVMQPGSELLGRENLELAHRRPVFFVANHLSFVDANVFDALFASQGQREIADRLTVLVGPKVYASVTRRLASMCFGAIKIPQSQSRASGEAVMPRREVARLAVETLACVAERHAAGDHVLIFVEGTRSRTGAMQRVLAASARYFEGGDALVIPVGLWGTEKLVPLETERVTASTVHARAGRPVDAAELAARARGKRPVVADALGYLIAQLLPAHYRGVYGSVPDGSEPAHAAAAAFSS
;
A
#
# COMPACT_ATOMS: atom_id res chain seq x y z
N MET A 1 -0.21 8.50 30.81
CA MET A 1 0.77 9.28 30.01
C MET A 1 0.86 8.74 28.57
N LEU A 2 1.28 7.47 28.36
CA LEU A 2 1.46 6.87 27.01
C LEU A 2 0.21 6.93 26.12
N ARG A 3 -0.97 6.60 26.66
CA ARG A 3 -2.24 6.67 25.91
C ARG A 3 -2.55 8.10 25.41
N ARG A 4 -2.30 9.12 26.23
CA ARG A 4 -2.49 10.52 25.84
C ARG A 4 -1.58 10.94 24.69
N GLU A 5 -0.34 10.49 24.68
CA GLU A 5 0.61 10.76 23.58
C GLU A 5 0.13 10.11 22.27
N LEU A 6 -0.36 8.87 22.33
CA LEU A 6 -0.94 8.17 21.18
C LEU A 6 -2.24 8.82 20.70
N THR A 7 -3.09 9.29 21.63
CA THR A 7 -4.31 10.05 21.29
C THR A 7 -3.96 11.35 20.60
N ALA A 8 -2.96 12.09 21.10
CA ALA A 8 -2.50 13.32 20.48
C ALA A 8 -1.95 13.09 19.06
N ALA A 9 -1.17 12.02 18.85
CA ALA A 9 -0.65 11.66 17.52
C ALA A 9 -1.78 11.32 16.53
N LEU A 10 -2.82 10.64 16.99
CA LEU A 10 -4.00 10.32 16.16
C LEU A 10 -4.84 11.57 15.88
N ALA A 11 -4.99 12.45 16.87
CA ALA A 11 -5.72 13.72 16.73
C ALA A 11 -5.03 14.65 15.74
N ASP A 12 -3.71 14.76 15.82
CA ASP A 12 -2.89 15.53 14.89
C ASP A 12 -3.05 15.01 13.46
N TRP A 13 -3.03 13.69 13.27
CA TRP A 13 -3.29 13.08 11.96
C TRP A 13 -4.68 13.42 11.42
N GLY A 14 -5.73 13.24 12.23
CA GLY A 14 -7.12 13.46 11.83
C GLY A 14 -7.59 14.91 11.88
N ALA A 15 -6.72 15.86 12.29
CA ALA A 15 -7.09 17.23 12.61
C ALA A 15 -8.34 17.29 13.53
N ALA A 16 -8.43 16.35 14.45
CA ALA A 16 -9.57 16.16 15.36
C ALA A 16 -9.23 16.72 16.75
N ASP A 17 -10.29 16.98 17.52
CA ASP A 17 -10.15 17.33 18.92
C ASP A 17 -9.70 16.09 19.73
N PRO A 18 -8.54 16.13 20.43
CA PRO A 18 -8.06 15.01 21.24
C PRO A 18 -9.08 14.51 22.25
N ASP A 19 -9.87 15.40 22.87
CA ASP A 19 -10.84 15.05 23.90
C ASP A 19 -11.95 14.14 23.35
N ARG A 20 -12.29 14.30 22.08
CA ARG A 20 -13.27 13.45 21.39
C ARG A 20 -12.72 12.06 21.03
N LEU A 21 -11.41 11.92 20.98
CA LEU A 21 -10.74 10.65 20.66
C LEU A 21 -10.38 9.84 21.92
N GLU A 22 -10.41 10.45 23.11
CA GLU A 22 -9.95 9.81 24.34
C GLU A 22 -10.69 8.49 24.61
N ALA A 23 -12.03 8.50 24.63
CA ALA A 23 -12.82 7.29 24.85
C ALA A 23 -12.68 6.23 23.72
N PRO A 24 -12.74 6.58 22.41
CA PRO A 24 -12.48 5.62 21.35
C PRO A 24 -11.08 5.00 21.40
N VAL A 25 -10.04 5.80 21.67
CA VAL A 25 -8.66 5.30 21.81
C VAL A 25 -8.53 4.39 23.02
N GLU A 26 -9.11 4.77 24.16
CA GLU A 26 -9.11 3.94 25.36
C GLU A 26 -9.76 2.57 25.11
N GLN A 27 -10.88 2.56 24.42
CA GLN A 27 -11.54 1.32 24.03
C GLN A 27 -10.68 0.48 23.06
N ALA A 28 -10.09 1.10 22.04
CA ALA A 28 -9.24 0.41 21.06
C ALA A 28 -7.98 -0.20 21.69
N LEU A 29 -7.45 0.43 22.74
CA LEU A 29 -6.21 0.03 23.43
C LEU A 29 -6.46 -0.66 24.78
N ARG A 30 -7.69 -1.05 25.08
CA ARG A 30 -8.08 -1.63 26.37
C ARG A 30 -7.20 -2.82 26.77
N ASP A 31 -6.97 -3.73 25.81
CA ASP A 31 -6.24 -4.98 26.03
C ASP A 31 -4.74 -4.86 25.72
N CYS A 32 -4.23 -3.65 25.52
CA CYS A 32 -2.81 -3.43 25.30
C CYS A 32 -2.10 -3.29 26.64
N SER A 33 -1.01 -4.01 26.83
CA SER A 33 -0.15 -3.86 28.01
C SER A 33 0.59 -2.52 27.97
N ASP A 34 1.00 -2.03 29.16
CA ASP A 34 1.81 -0.81 29.26
C ASP A 34 3.16 -0.95 28.53
N GLU A 35 3.72 -2.15 28.47
CA GLU A 35 4.92 -2.45 27.70
C GLU A 35 4.68 -2.26 26.20
N ALA A 36 3.59 -2.79 25.64
CA ALA A 36 3.24 -2.60 24.23
C ALA A 36 3.02 -1.13 23.90
N LEU A 37 2.36 -0.36 24.78
CA LEU A 37 2.19 1.08 24.62
C LEU A 37 3.53 1.82 24.66
N ALA A 38 4.44 1.44 25.55
CA ALA A 38 5.77 2.04 25.65
C ALA A 38 6.62 1.77 24.38
N ILE A 39 6.56 0.54 23.85
CA ILE A 39 7.23 0.18 22.59
C ILE A 39 6.68 1.03 21.43
N ALA A 40 5.37 1.14 21.30
CA ALA A 40 4.75 1.92 20.24
C ALA A 40 5.17 3.39 20.29
N VAL A 41 5.15 4.00 21.48
CA VAL A 41 5.58 5.40 21.69
C VAL A 41 7.08 5.57 21.39
N ALA A 42 7.93 4.63 21.82
CA ALA A 42 9.37 4.67 21.52
C ALA A 42 9.60 4.65 19.99
N ARG A 43 8.96 3.73 19.27
CA ARG A 43 9.05 3.64 17.80
C ARG A 43 8.53 4.88 17.08
N LEU A 44 7.50 5.55 17.61
CA LEU A 44 7.03 6.82 17.04
C LEU A 44 8.05 7.95 17.14
N ARG A 45 8.93 7.90 18.15
CA ARG A 45 9.98 8.90 18.37
C ARG A 45 11.24 8.65 17.57
N GLU A 46 11.41 7.44 17.03
CA GLU A 46 12.55 7.12 16.17
C GLU A 46 12.49 7.96 14.89
N THR A 47 13.61 8.61 14.56
CA THR A 47 13.75 9.42 13.35
C THR A 47 14.63 8.77 12.30
N GLU A 48 15.48 7.84 12.71
CA GLU A 48 16.34 7.07 11.82
C GLU A 48 15.80 5.66 11.70
N HIS A 49 15.66 5.20 10.48
CA HIS A 49 15.19 3.87 10.17
C HIS A 49 16.09 3.22 9.15
N ASP A 50 16.51 1.99 9.43
CA ASP A 50 17.31 1.19 8.51
C ASP A 50 16.55 0.85 7.22
N TRP A 51 17.31 0.44 6.20
CA TRP A 51 16.73 -0.16 5.01
C TRP A 51 16.24 -1.58 5.32
N GLY A 52 15.24 -2.05 4.58
CA GLY A 52 14.69 -3.38 4.74
C GLY A 52 13.39 -3.43 5.54
N PHE A 53 13.17 -4.55 6.21
CA PHE A 53 11.89 -4.86 6.85
C PHE A 53 11.75 -4.29 8.26
N HIS A 54 10.63 -3.64 8.49
CA HIS A 54 10.15 -3.16 9.79
C HIS A 54 8.83 -3.89 10.12
N PRO A 55 8.77 -4.66 11.21
CA PRO A 55 7.56 -5.36 11.60
C PRO A 55 6.45 -4.37 11.97
N HIS A 56 5.20 -4.78 11.78
CA HIS A 56 4.07 -4.01 12.25
C HIS A 56 4.07 -3.85 13.77
N ASP A 57 3.40 -2.82 14.24
CA ASP A 57 3.14 -2.58 15.65
C ASP A 57 1.64 -2.77 15.94
N PRO A 58 1.26 -3.65 16.89
CA PRO A 58 -0.14 -3.95 17.16
C PRO A 58 -0.95 -2.75 17.67
N VAL A 59 -0.31 -1.84 18.43
CA VAL A 59 -0.94 -0.61 18.96
C VAL A 59 -1.22 0.34 17.81
N SER A 60 -0.21 0.60 16.98
CA SER A 60 -0.34 1.46 15.80
C SER A 60 -1.38 0.94 14.81
N ARG A 61 -1.45 -0.38 14.60
CA ARG A 61 -2.49 -1.01 13.76
C ARG A 61 -3.90 -0.74 14.29
N ARG A 62 -4.12 -0.88 15.60
CA ARG A 62 -5.43 -0.58 16.21
C ARG A 62 -5.79 0.89 16.05
N LEU A 63 -4.85 1.80 16.27
CA LEU A 63 -5.05 3.24 16.12
C LEU A 63 -5.29 3.64 14.65
N SER A 64 -4.54 3.08 13.72
CA SER A 64 -4.74 3.31 12.28
C SER A 64 -6.14 2.88 11.84
N ARG A 65 -6.57 1.67 12.21
CA ARG A 65 -7.92 1.17 11.90
C ARG A 65 -9.02 2.00 12.55
N LEU A 66 -8.85 2.44 13.79
CA LEU A 66 -9.77 3.37 14.46
C LEU A 66 -9.85 4.69 13.69
N GLY A 67 -8.71 5.34 13.42
CA GLY A 67 -8.67 6.62 12.73
C GLY A 67 -9.32 6.56 11.34
N HIS A 68 -9.00 5.53 10.55
CA HIS A 68 -9.62 5.35 9.23
C HIS A 68 -11.12 5.05 9.34
N GLY A 69 -11.55 4.26 10.34
CA GLY A 69 -12.96 4.01 10.61
C GLY A 69 -13.77 5.29 10.92
N LEU A 70 -13.11 6.30 11.50
CA LEU A 70 -13.75 7.59 11.81
C LEU A 70 -13.86 8.53 10.60
N VAL A 71 -12.98 8.39 9.61
CA VAL A 71 -12.90 9.30 8.46
C VAL A 71 -13.38 8.69 7.14
N MET A 72 -13.45 7.38 7.04
CA MET A 72 -14.11 6.71 5.92
C MET A 72 -15.64 6.85 6.05
N GLN A 73 -16.25 7.50 5.08
CA GLN A 73 -17.69 7.74 5.07
C GLN A 73 -18.49 6.47 4.74
N PRO A 74 -19.79 6.42 5.14
CA PRO A 74 -20.72 5.39 4.67
C PRO A 74 -20.70 5.29 3.13
N GLY A 75 -20.71 4.06 2.63
CA GLY A 75 -20.51 3.77 1.20
C GLY A 75 -19.07 3.46 0.81
N SER A 76 -18.11 3.58 1.73
CA SER A 76 -16.76 3.04 1.53
C SER A 76 -16.82 1.51 1.46
N GLU A 77 -16.21 0.92 0.39
CA GLU A 77 -16.47 -0.48 0.07
C GLU A 77 -15.25 -1.22 -0.48
N LEU A 78 -15.11 -2.48 -0.06
CA LEU A 78 -14.24 -3.49 -0.67
C LEU A 78 -15.06 -4.34 -1.63
N LEU A 79 -14.84 -4.17 -2.92
CA LEU A 79 -15.46 -4.90 -4.01
C LEU A 79 -14.58 -6.07 -4.47
N GLY A 80 -15.17 -7.07 -5.14
CA GLY A 80 -14.43 -8.20 -5.69
C GLY A 80 -13.87 -9.15 -4.62
N ARG A 81 -14.55 -9.27 -3.46
CA ARG A 81 -14.11 -10.12 -2.34
C ARG A 81 -14.00 -11.59 -2.70
N GLU A 82 -14.79 -12.05 -3.66
CA GLU A 82 -14.73 -13.40 -4.21
C GLU A 82 -13.36 -13.74 -4.83
N ASN A 83 -12.61 -12.76 -5.25
CA ASN A 83 -11.26 -12.91 -5.81
C ASN A 83 -10.16 -13.10 -4.75
N LEU A 84 -10.51 -13.03 -3.46
CA LEU A 84 -9.57 -13.12 -2.34
C LEU A 84 -9.43 -14.53 -1.74
N GLU A 85 -10.20 -15.51 -2.21
CA GLU A 85 -10.20 -16.89 -1.71
C GLU A 85 -8.78 -17.51 -1.65
N LEU A 86 -7.96 -17.27 -2.67
CA LEU A 86 -6.60 -17.79 -2.70
C LEU A 86 -5.66 -17.09 -1.72
N ALA A 87 -5.93 -15.82 -1.38
CA ALA A 87 -5.15 -15.09 -0.39
C ALA A 87 -5.34 -15.63 1.05
N HIS A 88 -6.46 -16.27 1.35
CA HIS A 88 -6.64 -16.98 2.63
C HIS A 88 -5.79 -18.25 2.74
N ARG A 89 -5.42 -18.85 1.61
CA ARG A 89 -4.75 -20.16 1.56
C ARG A 89 -3.24 -20.07 1.38
N ARG A 90 -2.77 -18.99 0.73
CA ARG A 90 -1.35 -18.77 0.43
C ARG A 90 -1.03 -17.29 0.38
N PRO A 91 0.23 -16.89 0.61
CA PRO A 91 0.66 -15.51 0.40
C PRO A 91 0.50 -15.10 -1.07
N VAL A 92 0.16 -13.83 -1.28
CA VAL A 92 -0.04 -13.25 -2.61
C VAL A 92 0.64 -11.88 -2.69
N PHE A 93 0.89 -11.43 -3.91
CA PHE A 93 1.25 -10.06 -4.19
C PHE A 93 0.00 -9.26 -4.54
N PHE A 94 -0.30 -8.23 -3.78
CA PHE A 94 -1.27 -7.22 -4.18
C PHE A 94 -0.55 -6.13 -4.98
N VAL A 95 -1.08 -5.77 -6.14
CA VAL A 95 -0.57 -4.67 -6.96
C VAL A 95 -1.65 -3.61 -7.14
N ALA A 96 -1.34 -2.37 -6.81
CA ALA A 96 -2.34 -1.30 -6.81
C ALA A 96 -1.81 -0.01 -7.45
N ASN A 97 -2.73 0.85 -7.89
CA ASN A 97 -2.47 2.24 -8.20
C ASN A 97 -2.21 3.04 -6.92
N HIS A 98 -1.62 4.24 -7.04
CA HIS A 98 -1.19 5.04 -5.90
C HIS A 98 -1.70 6.48 -5.98
N LEU A 99 -2.59 6.87 -5.06
CA LEU A 99 -3.26 8.17 -5.03
C LEU A 99 -2.86 9.02 -3.81
N SER A 100 -2.70 8.37 -2.66
CA SER A 100 -2.54 9.04 -1.37
C SER A 100 -1.49 8.37 -0.48
N PHE A 101 -0.98 9.09 0.52
CA PHE A 101 -0.13 8.50 1.56
C PHE A 101 -0.81 7.39 2.36
N VAL A 102 -2.14 7.46 2.44
CA VAL A 102 -2.94 6.54 3.25
C VAL A 102 -3.51 5.35 2.46
N ASP A 103 -3.12 5.16 1.19
CA ASP A 103 -3.66 4.08 0.37
C ASP A 103 -3.49 2.71 1.04
N ALA A 104 -2.31 2.42 1.60
CA ALA A 104 -2.07 1.17 2.31
C ALA A 104 -2.89 1.05 3.60
N ASN A 105 -3.11 2.16 4.30
CA ASN A 105 -3.92 2.20 5.51
C ASN A 105 -5.41 2.02 5.19
N VAL A 106 -5.89 2.63 4.12
CA VAL A 106 -7.26 2.44 3.61
C VAL A 106 -7.45 0.99 3.17
N PHE A 107 -6.47 0.41 2.47
CA PHE A 107 -6.47 -1.00 2.12
C PHE A 107 -6.62 -1.87 3.39
N ASP A 108 -5.73 -1.71 4.38
CA ASP A 108 -5.79 -2.45 5.65
C ASP A 108 -7.14 -2.28 6.36
N ALA A 109 -7.65 -1.04 6.48
CA ALA A 109 -8.88 -0.74 7.19
C ALA A 109 -10.13 -1.30 6.47
N LEU A 110 -10.22 -1.18 5.15
CA LEU A 110 -11.33 -1.76 4.36
C LEU A 110 -11.33 -3.28 4.44
N PHE A 111 -10.16 -3.91 4.23
CA PHE A 111 -10.05 -5.37 4.32
C PHE A 111 -10.42 -5.86 5.72
N ALA A 112 -9.89 -5.22 6.77
CA ALA A 112 -10.17 -5.61 8.15
C ALA A 112 -11.63 -5.42 8.55
N SER A 113 -12.28 -4.33 8.13
CA SER A 113 -13.66 -4.01 8.50
C SER A 113 -14.70 -4.80 7.69
N GLN A 114 -14.33 -5.32 6.51
CA GLN A 114 -15.25 -5.98 5.60
C GLN A 114 -14.97 -7.49 5.45
N GLY A 115 -14.54 -8.13 6.54
CA GLY A 115 -14.44 -9.60 6.65
C GLY A 115 -13.13 -10.20 6.14
N GLN A 116 -12.15 -9.39 5.76
CA GLN A 116 -10.86 -9.84 5.24
C GLN A 116 -9.71 -9.52 6.21
N ARG A 117 -9.99 -9.57 7.53
CA ARG A 117 -9.03 -9.22 8.58
C ARG A 117 -7.76 -10.07 8.53
N GLU A 118 -7.87 -11.36 8.27
CA GLU A 118 -6.71 -12.26 8.21
C GLU A 118 -5.72 -11.87 7.11
N ILE A 119 -6.24 -11.40 5.97
CA ILE A 119 -5.42 -10.88 4.86
C ILE A 119 -4.75 -9.58 5.31
N ALA A 120 -5.51 -8.65 5.90
CA ALA A 120 -4.99 -7.38 6.39
C ALA A 120 -3.92 -7.56 7.48
N ASP A 121 -4.10 -8.54 8.38
CA ASP A 121 -3.16 -8.80 9.47
C ASP A 121 -1.81 -9.34 8.99
N ARG A 122 -1.76 -9.91 7.80
CA ARG A 122 -0.54 -10.43 7.15
C ARG A 122 0.04 -9.49 6.10
N LEU A 123 -0.38 -8.22 6.09
CA LEU A 123 0.05 -7.26 5.08
C LEU A 123 1.45 -6.73 5.36
N THR A 124 2.31 -6.76 4.35
CA THR A 124 3.61 -6.08 4.27
C THR A 124 3.63 -5.19 3.03
N VAL A 125 4.06 -3.93 3.18
CA VAL A 125 3.96 -2.89 2.15
C VAL A 125 5.35 -2.37 1.79
N LEU A 126 5.62 -2.16 0.51
CA LEU A 126 6.82 -1.47 0.06
C LEU A 126 6.63 0.05 0.23
N VAL A 127 7.49 0.68 1.03
CA VAL A 127 7.37 2.09 1.41
C VAL A 127 8.63 2.89 1.09
N GLY A 128 8.44 4.12 0.60
CA GLY A 128 9.56 5.04 0.41
C GLY A 128 9.99 5.73 1.72
N PRO A 129 11.19 6.38 1.76
CA PRO A 129 11.73 7.00 2.97
C PRO A 129 10.81 8.07 3.60
N LYS A 130 10.01 8.75 2.79
CA LYS A 130 9.13 9.84 3.24
C LYS A 130 8.06 9.42 4.24
N VAL A 131 7.74 8.13 4.35
CA VAL A 131 6.78 7.64 5.35
C VAL A 131 7.30 7.74 6.78
N TYR A 132 8.59 7.97 6.95
CA TYR A 132 9.23 8.13 8.26
C TYR A 132 9.49 9.60 8.65
N ALA A 133 9.14 10.56 7.78
CA ALA A 133 9.50 11.97 7.94
C ALA A 133 8.74 12.70 9.06
N SER A 134 7.57 12.21 9.49
CA SER A 134 6.79 12.84 10.57
C SER A 134 6.19 11.77 11.50
N VAL A 135 5.80 12.18 12.71
CA VAL A 135 5.16 11.28 13.71
C VAL A 135 3.90 10.64 13.14
N THR A 136 3.06 11.43 12.48
CA THR A 136 1.79 10.95 11.89
C THR A 136 2.02 9.94 10.79
N ARG A 137 3.02 10.16 9.91
CA ARG A 137 3.38 9.21 8.86
C ARG A 137 4.01 7.94 9.44
N ARG A 138 4.84 8.05 10.49
CA ARG A 138 5.38 6.89 11.20
C ARG A 138 4.26 6.06 11.81
N LEU A 139 3.31 6.69 12.52
CA LEU A 139 2.13 6.00 13.06
C LEU A 139 1.39 5.22 11.97
N ALA A 140 1.16 5.85 10.81
CA ALA A 140 0.51 5.22 9.68
C ALA A 140 1.33 4.04 9.12
N SER A 141 2.65 4.17 8.97
CA SER A 141 3.50 3.11 8.41
C SER A 141 3.72 1.91 9.33
N MET A 142 3.52 2.07 10.63
CA MET A 142 3.69 1.00 11.62
C MET A 142 2.47 0.06 11.72
N CYS A 143 1.35 0.35 11.06
CA CYS A 143 0.14 -0.49 11.16
C CYS A 143 0.24 -1.81 10.38
N PHE A 144 1.15 -1.92 9.45
CA PHE A 144 1.46 -3.13 8.66
C PHE A 144 2.97 -3.41 8.68
N GLY A 145 3.42 -4.56 8.19
CA GLY A 145 4.84 -4.77 7.90
C GLY A 145 5.30 -3.81 6.81
N ALA A 146 6.43 -3.14 6.98
CA ALA A 146 6.93 -2.17 6.02
C ALA A 146 8.32 -2.58 5.52
N ILE A 147 8.52 -2.63 4.20
CA ILE A 147 9.85 -2.77 3.61
C ILE A 147 10.25 -1.40 3.07
N LYS A 148 11.24 -0.77 3.73
CA LYS A 148 11.78 0.53 3.30
C LYS A 148 12.65 0.34 2.07
N ILE A 149 12.24 0.95 0.97
CA ILE A 149 12.90 0.82 -0.34
C ILE A 149 13.53 2.14 -0.79
N PRO A 150 14.67 2.09 -1.52
CA PRO A 150 15.25 3.27 -2.11
C PRO A 150 14.32 3.83 -3.18
N GLN A 151 14.07 5.13 -3.14
CA GLN A 151 13.39 5.82 -4.23
C GLN A 151 14.41 6.23 -5.30
N SER A 152 14.12 5.89 -6.57
CA SER A 152 14.80 6.51 -7.68
C SER A 152 14.52 8.01 -7.65
N GLN A 153 15.55 8.85 -7.97
CA GLN A 153 15.45 10.29 -7.98
C GLN A 153 14.16 10.77 -8.65
N SER A 154 13.20 11.24 -7.87
CA SER A 154 12.17 12.08 -8.42
C SER A 154 12.73 13.50 -8.47
N ARG A 155 12.62 14.17 -9.62
CA ARG A 155 13.02 15.57 -9.82
C ARG A 155 12.36 16.56 -8.83
N ALA A 156 11.49 16.06 -7.96
CA ALA A 156 10.68 16.84 -7.01
C ALA A 156 11.20 16.83 -5.56
N SER A 157 12.21 16.05 -5.19
CA SER A 157 12.51 15.85 -3.76
C SER A 157 13.75 16.52 -3.27
N GLY A 158 14.49 17.34 -3.85
CA GLY A 158 15.60 18.12 -3.25
C GLY A 158 16.51 17.40 -2.22
N GLU A 159 16.29 16.11 -2.00
CA GLU A 159 17.04 15.29 -1.07
C GLU A 159 18.38 14.83 -1.68
N ALA A 160 19.36 14.61 -0.82
CA ALA A 160 20.67 14.14 -1.22
C ALA A 160 20.58 12.91 -2.12
N VAL A 161 21.20 13.00 -3.27
CA VAL A 161 21.18 11.97 -4.32
C VAL A 161 22.02 10.78 -3.86
N MET A 162 21.37 9.69 -3.52
CA MET A 162 22.06 8.43 -3.23
C MET A 162 22.85 7.95 -4.46
N PRO A 163 24.10 7.51 -4.31
CA PRO A 163 24.88 6.97 -5.43
C PRO A 163 24.18 5.83 -6.13
N ARG A 164 24.23 5.78 -7.46
CA ARG A 164 23.55 4.72 -8.26
C ARG A 164 23.93 3.31 -7.84
N ARG A 165 25.19 3.11 -7.43
CA ARG A 165 25.68 1.80 -6.94
C ARG A 165 24.95 1.38 -5.67
N GLU A 166 24.72 2.30 -4.77
CA GLU A 166 24.00 2.05 -3.51
C GLU A 166 22.51 1.77 -3.76
N VAL A 167 21.87 2.55 -4.63
CA VAL A 167 20.49 2.26 -5.07
C VAL A 167 20.39 0.86 -5.67
N ALA A 168 21.34 0.45 -6.49
CA ALA A 168 21.35 -0.89 -7.09
C ALA A 168 21.54 -1.99 -6.03
N ARG A 169 22.43 -1.79 -5.05
CA ARG A 169 22.63 -2.73 -3.93
C ARG A 169 21.34 -2.87 -3.12
N LEU A 170 20.77 -1.77 -2.68
CA LEU A 170 19.53 -1.77 -1.91
C LEU A 170 18.35 -2.37 -2.68
N ALA A 171 18.30 -2.20 -4.00
CA ALA A 171 17.27 -2.82 -4.82
C ALA A 171 17.37 -4.36 -4.81
N VAL A 172 18.59 -4.91 -4.81
CA VAL A 172 18.80 -6.38 -4.69
C VAL A 172 18.39 -6.85 -3.29
N GLU A 173 18.79 -6.14 -2.24
CA GLU A 173 18.41 -6.45 -0.86
C GLU A 173 16.90 -6.36 -0.65
N THR A 174 16.24 -5.39 -1.29
CA THR A 174 14.77 -5.28 -1.29
C THR A 174 14.12 -6.52 -1.89
N LEU A 175 14.60 -7.00 -3.03
CA LEU A 175 14.05 -8.21 -3.66
C LEU A 175 14.20 -9.44 -2.75
N ALA A 176 15.36 -9.61 -2.11
CA ALA A 176 15.59 -10.68 -1.14
C ALA A 176 14.63 -10.56 0.06
N CYS A 177 14.51 -9.38 0.63
CA CYS A 177 13.60 -9.10 1.74
C CYS A 177 12.13 -9.38 1.38
N VAL A 178 11.67 -9.00 0.19
CA VAL A 178 10.32 -9.31 -0.31
C VAL A 178 10.12 -10.82 -0.41
N ALA A 179 11.09 -11.55 -0.97
CA ALA A 179 11.01 -13.00 -1.09
C ALA A 179 10.95 -13.69 0.28
N GLU A 180 11.76 -13.25 1.24
CA GLU A 180 11.75 -13.74 2.63
C GLU A 180 10.39 -13.50 3.30
N ARG A 181 9.82 -12.30 3.19
CA ARG A 181 8.52 -11.98 3.78
C ARG A 181 7.39 -12.78 3.15
N HIS A 182 7.40 -12.90 1.82
CA HIS A 182 6.44 -13.73 1.10
C HIS A 182 6.55 -15.21 1.51
N ALA A 183 7.77 -15.75 1.62
CA ALA A 183 8.00 -17.12 2.10
C ALA A 183 7.57 -17.31 3.58
N ALA A 184 7.67 -16.26 4.40
CA ALA A 184 7.20 -16.27 5.78
C ALA A 184 5.67 -16.18 5.90
N GLY A 185 4.95 -16.04 4.78
CA GLY A 185 3.50 -16.04 4.73
C GLY A 185 2.85 -14.66 4.64
N ASP A 186 3.63 -13.59 4.49
CA ASP A 186 3.06 -12.25 4.32
C ASP A 186 2.48 -12.06 2.92
N HIS A 187 1.40 -11.28 2.83
CA HIS A 187 0.95 -10.68 1.58
C HIS A 187 1.74 -9.41 1.34
N VAL A 188 2.27 -9.24 0.14
CA VAL A 188 3.08 -8.05 -0.18
C VAL A 188 2.28 -7.09 -1.06
N LEU A 189 2.05 -5.86 -0.58
CA LEU A 189 1.40 -4.79 -1.35
C LEU A 189 2.44 -3.90 -2.01
N ILE A 190 2.27 -3.72 -3.31
CA ILE A 190 3.15 -2.92 -4.16
C ILE A 190 2.33 -1.88 -4.91
N PHE A 191 2.67 -0.60 -4.73
CA PHE A 191 2.16 0.48 -5.55
C PHE A 191 3.02 0.59 -6.81
N VAL A 192 2.53 0.02 -7.90
CA VAL A 192 3.35 -0.26 -9.10
C VAL A 192 3.76 0.98 -9.91
N GLU A 193 3.15 2.13 -9.65
CA GLU A 193 3.55 3.41 -10.23
C GLU A 193 4.82 4.00 -9.60
N GLY A 194 5.22 3.51 -8.41
CA GLY A 194 6.40 3.95 -7.65
C GLY A 194 6.30 5.37 -7.08
N THR A 195 5.25 6.11 -7.37
CA THR A 195 4.94 7.43 -6.81
C THR A 195 3.44 7.67 -6.87
N ARG A 196 2.94 8.56 -6.01
CA ARG A 196 1.52 8.96 -6.02
C ARG A 196 1.18 9.73 -7.29
N SER A 197 0.00 9.46 -7.84
CA SER A 197 -0.55 10.26 -8.92
C SER A 197 -0.83 11.70 -8.45
N ARG A 198 -0.46 12.67 -9.28
CA ARG A 198 -0.76 14.10 -9.04
C ARG A 198 -2.09 14.53 -9.65
N THR A 199 -2.63 13.73 -10.55
CA THR A 199 -3.86 14.05 -11.29
C THR A 199 -5.05 13.22 -10.84
N GLY A 200 -4.84 12.27 -9.92
CA GLY A 200 -5.83 11.25 -9.55
C GLY A 200 -5.93 10.09 -10.56
N ALA A 201 -5.34 10.21 -11.75
CA ALA A 201 -5.36 9.18 -12.78
C ALA A 201 -4.06 8.35 -12.77
N MET A 202 -4.14 7.06 -13.14
CA MET A 202 -2.98 6.17 -13.17
C MET A 202 -1.87 6.70 -14.08
N GLN A 203 -0.66 6.68 -13.57
CA GLN A 203 0.56 6.91 -14.32
C GLN A 203 1.10 5.57 -14.86
N ARG A 204 2.15 5.65 -15.67
CA ARG A 204 2.79 4.44 -16.19
C ARG A 204 3.39 3.60 -15.08
N VAL A 205 3.11 2.30 -15.09
CA VAL A 205 3.69 1.31 -14.18
C VAL A 205 5.19 1.20 -14.43
N LEU A 206 5.96 1.15 -13.35
CA LEU A 206 7.42 0.99 -13.45
C LEU A 206 7.78 -0.42 -13.90
N ALA A 207 8.55 -0.54 -14.97
CA ALA A 207 9.04 -1.84 -15.47
C ALA A 207 9.82 -2.62 -14.39
N ALA A 208 10.45 -1.92 -13.44
CA ALA A 208 11.14 -2.52 -12.31
C ALA A 208 10.20 -3.31 -11.37
N SER A 209 8.91 -2.97 -11.32
CA SER A 209 7.92 -3.68 -10.49
C SER A 209 7.75 -5.15 -10.91
N ALA A 210 7.98 -5.49 -12.17
CA ALA A 210 7.91 -6.87 -12.65
C ALA A 210 8.93 -7.80 -11.98
N ARG A 211 10.03 -7.26 -11.47
CA ARG A 211 11.09 -8.04 -10.80
C ARG A 211 10.63 -8.76 -9.53
N TYR A 212 9.63 -8.21 -8.84
CA TYR A 212 9.09 -8.82 -7.61
C TYR A 212 8.37 -10.14 -7.87
N PHE A 213 8.00 -10.40 -9.11
CA PHE A 213 7.21 -11.57 -9.52
C PHE A 213 8.02 -12.56 -10.35
N GLU A 214 9.31 -12.30 -10.60
CA GLU A 214 10.17 -13.16 -11.39
C GLU A 214 10.66 -14.37 -10.58
N GLY A 215 10.63 -15.54 -11.19
CA GLY A 215 11.31 -16.74 -10.67
C GLY A 215 10.57 -17.52 -9.60
N GLY A 216 9.24 -17.43 -9.52
CA GLY A 216 8.50 -18.19 -8.52
C GLY A 216 7.06 -18.50 -8.90
N ASP A 217 6.41 -19.25 -8.03
CA ASP A 217 4.98 -19.54 -8.02
C ASP A 217 4.22 -18.34 -7.39
N ALA A 218 4.44 -17.14 -7.95
CA ALA A 218 3.85 -15.91 -7.43
C ALA A 218 2.44 -15.72 -7.97
N LEU A 219 1.49 -15.56 -7.05
CA LEU A 219 0.11 -15.17 -7.38
C LEU A 219 -0.05 -13.67 -7.16
N VAL A 220 -0.51 -12.96 -8.18
CA VAL A 220 -0.73 -11.52 -8.16
C VAL A 220 -2.22 -11.22 -8.17
N ILE A 221 -2.68 -10.38 -7.25
CA ILE A 221 -4.06 -9.88 -7.23
C ILE A 221 -4.00 -8.36 -7.52
N PRO A 222 -4.49 -7.91 -8.68
CA PRO A 222 -4.60 -6.49 -8.96
C PRO A 222 -5.68 -5.85 -8.10
N VAL A 223 -5.45 -4.63 -7.60
CA VAL A 223 -6.40 -3.88 -6.79
C VAL A 223 -6.51 -2.46 -7.33
N GLY A 224 -7.72 -2.05 -7.66
CA GLY A 224 -8.04 -0.65 -7.97
C GLY A 224 -8.46 0.10 -6.71
N LEU A 225 -7.78 1.22 -6.41
CA LEU A 225 -8.10 2.13 -5.30
C LEU A 225 -8.61 3.46 -5.85
N TRP A 226 -9.68 4.03 -5.26
CA TRP A 226 -10.14 5.38 -5.59
C TRP A 226 -10.84 6.07 -4.42
N GLY A 227 -10.83 7.41 -4.47
CA GLY A 227 -11.37 8.26 -3.40
C GLY A 227 -10.38 8.60 -2.30
N THR A 228 -9.24 7.93 -2.21
CA THR A 228 -8.22 8.14 -1.18
C THR A 228 -7.49 9.47 -1.35
N GLU A 229 -7.40 10.00 -2.56
CA GLU A 229 -6.87 11.34 -2.87
C GLU A 229 -7.71 12.47 -2.26
N LYS A 230 -8.99 12.19 -1.97
CA LYS A 230 -9.88 13.13 -1.28
C LYS A 230 -9.75 13.01 0.23
N LEU A 231 -9.45 11.81 0.72
CA LEU A 231 -9.24 11.56 2.15
C LEU A 231 -8.00 12.30 2.67
N VAL A 232 -6.87 12.22 1.95
CA VAL A 232 -5.66 12.98 2.25
C VAL A 232 -5.12 13.58 0.94
N PRO A 233 -5.56 14.79 0.57
CA PRO A 233 -5.11 15.47 -0.62
C PRO A 233 -3.60 15.72 -0.61
N LEU A 234 -2.99 15.63 -1.79
CA LEU A 234 -1.54 15.70 -1.96
C LEU A 234 -0.94 17.01 -1.45
N GLU A 235 -1.68 18.11 -1.61
CA GLU A 235 -1.20 19.48 -1.35
C GLU A 235 -1.31 19.88 0.13
N THR A 236 -2.37 19.42 0.80
CA THR A 236 -2.68 19.87 2.17
C THR A 236 -2.25 18.90 3.24
N GLU A 237 -2.17 17.61 2.88
CA GLU A 237 -1.96 16.47 3.80
C GLU A 237 -2.94 16.47 4.99
N ARG A 238 -4.04 17.22 4.89
CA ARG A 238 -5.10 17.25 5.89
C ARG A 238 -6.10 16.14 5.62
N VAL A 239 -6.47 15.44 6.66
CA VAL A 239 -7.50 14.40 6.58
C VAL A 239 -8.88 15.03 6.39
N THR A 240 -9.60 14.55 5.39
CA THR A 240 -10.98 14.96 5.10
C THR A 240 -11.85 13.71 4.96
N ALA A 241 -12.93 13.63 5.73
CA ALA A 241 -13.82 12.48 5.65
C ALA A 241 -14.32 12.26 4.21
N SER A 242 -14.12 11.05 3.69
CA SER A 242 -14.41 10.74 2.29
C SER A 242 -14.85 9.30 2.10
N THR A 243 -15.63 9.06 1.04
CA THR A 243 -15.94 7.71 0.58
C THR A 243 -14.75 7.17 -0.21
N VAL A 244 -14.27 5.99 0.17
CA VAL A 244 -13.11 5.34 -0.44
C VAL A 244 -13.47 3.92 -0.87
N HIS A 245 -12.83 3.44 -1.92
CA HIS A 245 -13.11 2.12 -2.46
C HIS A 245 -11.83 1.37 -2.78
N ALA A 246 -11.88 0.07 -2.59
CA ALA A 246 -10.92 -0.88 -3.10
C ALA A 246 -11.66 -1.95 -3.91
N ARG A 247 -11.16 -2.33 -5.08
CA ARG A 247 -11.71 -3.46 -5.85
C ARG A 247 -10.60 -4.46 -6.13
N ALA A 248 -10.75 -5.68 -5.61
CA ALA A 248 -9.85 -6.77 -5.92
C ALA A 248 -10.25 -7.40 -7.27
N GLY A 249 -9.28 -7.54 -8.16
CA GLY A 249 -9.43 -8.25 -9.42
C GLY A 249 -9.11 -9.73 -9.28
N ARG A 250 -9.30 -10.47 -10.37
CA ARG A 250 -8.99 -11.90 -10.41
C ARG A 250 -7.50 -12.14 -10.13
N PRO A 251 -7.18 -13.22 -9.41
CA PRO A 251 -5.80 -13.65 -9.24
C PRO A 251 -5.15 -14.01 -10.57
N VAL A 252 -3.92 -13.59 -10.76
CA VAL A 252 -3.10 -13.79 -11.95
C VAL A 252 -1.86 -14.57 -11.57
N ASP A 253 -1.59 -15.67 -12.24
CA ASP A 253 -0.32 -16.36 -12.16
C ASP A 253 0.77 -15.53 -12.84
N ALA A 254 1.80 -15.17 -12.09
CA ALA A 254 2.86 -14.28 -12.58
C ALA A 254 3.70 -14.94 -13.69
N ALA A 255 3.89 -16.26 -13.64
CA ALA A 255 4.64 -16.98 -14.67
C ALA A 255 3.84 -17.03 -15.97
N GLU A 256 2.51 -17.24 -15.89
CA GLU A 256 1.64 -17.19 -17.07
C GLU A 256 1.60 -15.78 -17.67
N LEU A 257 1.49 -14.73 -16.84
CA LEU A 257 1.54 -13.35 -17.31
C LEU A 257 2.87 -13.05 -18.01
N ALA A 258 4.00 -13.49 -17.41
CA ALA A 258 5.33 -13.32 -18.01
C ALA A 258 5.46 -14.06 -19.33
N ALA A 259 4.96 -15.29 -19.43
CA ALA A 259 4.95 -16.06 -20.68
C ALA A 259 4.17 -15.35 -21.80
N ARG A 260 2.95 -14.83 -21.50
CA ARG A 260 2.14 -14.04 -22.43
C ARG A 260 2.83 -12.74 -22.85
N ALA A 261 3.59 -12.13 -21.97
CA ALA A 261 4.42 -10.94 -22.23
C ALA A 261 5.75 -11.28 -22.90
N ARG A 262 6.01 -12.55 -23.27
CA ARG A 262 7.27 -13.07 -23.85
C ARG A 262 8.50 -12.70 -23.01
N GLY A 263 8.38 -12.73 -21.69
CA GLY A 263 9.44 -12.40 -20.74
C GLY A 263 9.87 -10.93 -20.73
N LYS A 264 9.17 -10.04 -21.42
CA LYS A 264 9.52 -8.62 -21.51
C LYS A 264 8.96 -7.85 -20.32
N ARG A 265 9.79 -7.47 -19.35
CA ARG A 265 9.41 -6.71 -18.15
C ARG A 265 8.53 -5.49 -18.42
N PRO A 266 8.81 -4.62 -19.41
CA PRO A 266 7.92 -3.49 -19.69
C PRO A 266 6.51 -3.93 -20.10
N VAL A 267 6.39 -5.05 -20.83
CA VAL A 267 5.09 -5.60 -21.25
C VAL A 267 4.33 -6.19 -20.06
N VAL A 268 5.03 -6.91 -19.16
CA VAL A 268 4.45 -7.40 -17.88
C VAL A 268 3.95 -6.23 -17.04
N ALA A 269 4.75 -5.19 -16.88
CA ALA A 269 4.40 -4.01 -16.10
C ALA A 269 3.17 -3.28 -16.68
N ASP A 270 3.16 -3.03 -17.97
CA ASP A 270 2.00 -2.38 -18.64
C ASP A 270 0.75 -3.30 -18.59
N ALA A 271 0.90 -4.62 -18.67
CA ALA A 271 -0.23 -5.56 -18.49
C ALA A 271 -0.82 -5.48 -17.08
N LEU A 272 0.00 -5.39 -16.04
CA LEU A 272 -0.47 -5.12 -14.66
C LEU A 272 -1.21 -3.78 -14.59
N GLY A 273 -0.73 -2.75 -15.29
CA GLY A 273 -1.41 -1.46 -15.40
C GLY A 273 -2.81 -1.59 -16.00
N TYR A 274 -2.98 -2.34 -17.07
CA TYR A 274 -4.30 -2.60 -17.68
C TYR A 274 -5.22 -3.38 -16.74
N LEU A 275 -4.69 -4.40 -16.03
CA LEU A 275 -5.46 -5.18 -15.05
C LEU A 275 -5.98 -4.30 -13.90
N ILE A 276 -5.17 -3.38 -13.38
CA ILE A 276 -5.61 -2.43 -12.36
C ILE A 276 -6.62 -1.44 -12.95
N ALA A 277 -6.35 -0.87 -14.12
CA ALA A 277 -7.21 0.13 -14.75
C ALA A 277 -8.63 -0.39 -15.02
N GLN A 278 -8.80 -1.67 -15.35
CA GLN A 278 -10.12 -2.28 -15.55
C GLN A 278 -10.98 -2.29 -14.28
N LEU A 279 -10.35 -2.24 -13.11
CA LEU A 279 -11.02 -2.22 -11.81
C LEU A 279 -11.46 -0.82 -11.40
N LEU A 280 -10.97 0.21 -12.08
CA LEU A 280 -11.15 1.61 -11.73
C LEU A 280 -12.28 2.28 -12.55
N PRO A 281 -12.97 3.28 -11.98
CA PRO A 281 -13.79 4.21 -12.77
C PRO A 281 -12.98 4.85 -13.89
N ALA A 282 -13.64 5.19 -15.00
CA ALA A 282 -12.97 5.60 -16.24
C ALA A 282 -11.97 6.76 -16.06
N HIS A 283 -12.30 7.75 -15.25
CA HIS A 283 -11.45 8.92 -15.02
C HIS A 283 -10.18 8.64 -14.20
N TYR A 284 -10.11 7.50 -13.49
CA TYR A 284 -8.90 7.07 -12.76
C TYR A 284 -7.93 6.24 -13.61
N ARG A 285 -8.34 5.76 -14.79
CA ARG A 285 -7.55 4.81 -15.60
C ARG A 285 -6.29 5.41 -16.21
N GLY A 286 -6.23 6.74 -16.36
CA GLY A 286 -5.06 7.47 -16.83
C GLY A 286 -4.50 6.94 -18.15
N VAL A 287 -3.21 6.64 -18.20
CA VAL A 287 -2.53 6.14 -19.41
C VAL A 287 -3.02 4.76 -19.87
N TYR A 288 -3.74 4.03 -19.04
CA TYR A 288 -4.33 2.72 -19.32
C TYR A 288 -5.84 2.80 -19.67
N GLY A 289 -6.37 4.00 -19.85
CA GLY A 289 -7.75 4.22 -20.28
C GLY A 289 -7.99 3.94 -21.77
N SER A 290 -6.92 3.82 -22.55
CA SER A 290 -6.92 3.48 -23.97
C SER A 290 -5.76 2.52 -24.27
N VAL A 291 -5.69 2.02 -25.49
CA VAL A 291 -4.59 1.17 -25.97
C VAL A 291 -3.82 1.95 -27.03
N PRO A 292 -2.77 2.71 -26.65
CA PRO A 292 -1.93 3.43 -27.61
C PRO A 292 -1.11 2.47 -28.48
N ASP A 293 -0.67 2.95 -29.64
CA ASP A 293 0.21 2.20 -30.54
C ASP A 293 1.43 1.63 -29.79
N GLY A 294 1.71 0.34 -30.01
CA GLY A 294 2.81 -0.38 -29.37
C GLY A 294 2.50 -0.95 -27.98
N SER A 295 1.32 -0.70 -27.41
CA SER A 295 0.87 -1.29 -26.14
C SER A 295 -0.05 -2.49 -26.29
N GLU A 296 -0.38 -2.89 -27.52
CA GLU A 296 -1.24 -4.03 -27.83
C GLU A 296 -0.77 -5.34 -27.19
N PRO A 297 0.53 -5.67 -27.14
CA PRO A 297 0.99 -6.90 -26.48
C PRO A 297 0.67 -6.93 -24.98
N ALA A 298 0.79 -5.80 -24.29
CA ALA A 298 0.49 -5.69 -22.87
C ALA A 298 -1.02 -5.79 -22.62
N HIS A 299 -1.82 -5.10 -23.43
CA HIS A 299 -3.27 -5.17 -23.35
C HIS A 299 -3.80 -6.58 -23.64
N ALA A 300 -3.27 -7.26 -24.67
CA ALA A 300 -3.63 -8.64 -24.98
C ALA A 300 -3.23 -9.61 -23.87
N ALA A 301 -2.06 -9.42 -23.23
CA ALA A 301 -1.64 -10.23 -22.09
C ALA A 301 -2.58 -10.04 -20.91
N ALA A 302 -3.02 -8.80 -20.60
CA ALA A 302 -3.97 -8.51 -19.55
C ALA A 302 -5.37 -9.06 -19.82
N ALA A 303 -5.85 -8.94 -21.06
CA ALA A 303 -7.19 -9.37 -21.47
C ALA A 303 -7.46 -10.86 -21.20
N ALA A 304 -6.43 -11.69 -21.20
CA ALA A 304 -6.54 -13.11 -20.90
C ALA A 304 -6.97 -13.41 -19.45
N PHE A 305 -6.86 -12.44 -18.54
CA PHE A 305 -7.23 -12.57 -17.12
C PHE A 305 -8.46 -11.71 -16.75
N SER A 306 -9.08 -11.04 -17.72
CA SER A 306 -10.16 -10.07 -17.49
C SER A 306 -11.57 -10.68 -17.62
N SER A 307 -11.69 -11.90 -18.14
CA SER A 307 -12.98 -12.59 -18.43
C SER A 307 -13.50 -13.41 -17.24
#